data_f4d867bf48da71a4b07c5ac54f7195c6
#
_entry.id   f4d867bf48da71a4b07c5ac54f7195c6
#
_cell.length_a   1.000
_cell.length_b   1.000
_cell.length_c   1.000
_cell.angle_alpha   90.00
_cell.angle_beta   90.00
_cell.angle_gamma   90.00
#
_symmetry.space_group_name_H-M   'P 1'
#
loop_
_entity.id
_entity.type
_entity.pdbx_description
1 polymer ?
#
loop_
_entity_poly.entity_id
_entity_poly.type
_entity_poly.pdbx_seq_one_letter_code
_entity_poly.pdbx_strand_id
1 'polypeptide(L)'
;MIRPDFHCSFFYRDELRRNSWVADIFVPSNYPNDLLYSSAEIIRPRKLSLGMNFFDKYINYLINLFFIFLLVPRYQFVWYYGISHNATFLEKKLEKLPFFGKGFLLDFTWAKLFNTKIIFSPSGCKDQALKEEFNSFEGGNVCGNCGYSEKCDDVINLQNLISVLRYSSFSVGWDPFHFDRYNPRFFRYKSIDLRLWNPNISVPDQFVLPQSKSIRVLHSNYLKKSGRNHGGKNIKGSLHVESAIEALKTDGYDIEYLNIQDVKSKDMKYIQIQADIVVDQLIYGWWGSTAVESMALGKPVICFLRPSWKKFFLNQFTEISQLPIVEANASNIYDVLKNLVTDACFREQKGKDSRKFAEENFDPQKNVFGFTKILEQIF
;
A
#
# COMPACT_ATOMS: atom_id res chain seq x y z
N MET A 1 -16.42 -5.71 8.95
CA MET A 1 -15.76 -4.39 9.25
C MET A 1 -14.37 -4.39 8.65
N ILE A 2 -13.97 -3.32 8.01
CA ILE A 2 -12.69 -3.20 7.28
C ILE A 2 -11.91 -2.02 7.88
N ARG A 3 -10.60 -2.18 8.09
CA ARG A 3 -9.71 -1.07 8.39
C ARG A 3 -9.27 -0.36 7.12
N PRO A 4 -9.07 0.97 7.16
CA PRO A 4 -8.73 1.70 5.95
C PRO A 4 -7.31 1.34 5.47
N ASP A 5 -7.22 1.00 4.20
CA ASP A 5 -6.01 0.99 3.41
C ASP A 5 -6.20 1.97 2.26
N PHE A 6 -5.60 3.15 2.35
CA PHE A 6 -5.74 4.21 1.34
C PHE A 6 -7.13 4.21 0.66
N HIS A 7 -7.21 3.79 -0.60
CA HIS A 7 -8.45 3.71 -1.37
C HIS A 7 -9.02 2.28 -1.50
N CYS A 8 -8.20 1.25 -1.42
CA CYS A 8 -8.59 -0.14 -1.67
C CYS A 8 -9.74 -0.59 -0.75
N SER A 9 -9.67 -0.29 0.55
CA SER A 9 -10.70 -0.63 1.52
C SER A 9 -12.07 -0.04 1.19
N PHE A 10 -12.10 1.18 0.62
CA PHE A 10 -13.34 1.86 0.22
C PHE A 10 -13.97 1.15 -0.97
N PHE A 11 -13.18 0.73 -1.96
CA PHE A 11 -13.68 0.00 -3.11
C PHE A 11 -14.23 -1.37 -2.71
N TYR A 12 -13.57 -2.06 -1.79
CA TYR A 12 -14.09 -3.32 -1.23
C TYR A 12 -15.40 -3.12 -0.47
N ARG A 13 -15.49 -2.11 0.39
CA ARG A 13 -16.75 -1.78 1.10
C ARG A 13 -17.89 -1.57 0.12
N ASP A 14 -17.67 -0.71 -0.87
CA ASP A 14 -18.71 -0.31 -1.79
C ASP A 14 -19.18 -1.49 -2.65
N GLU A 15 -18.26 -2.33 -3.08
CA GLU A 15 -18.59 -3.50 -3.88
C GLU A 15 -19.23 -4.61 -3.05
N LEU A 16 -18.79 -4.84 -1.81
CA LEU A 16 -19.46 -5.76 -0.89
C LEU A 16 -20.91 -5.32 -0.64
N ARG A 17 -21.16 -4.03 -0.44
CA ARG A 17 -22.51 -3.49 -0.26
C ARG A 17 -23.38 -3.68 -1.49
N ARG A 18 -22.85 -3.54 -2.71
CA ARG A 18 -23.55 -3.86 -3.96
C ARG A 18 -23.96 -5.32 -4.03
N ASN A 19 -23.18 -6.21 -3.42
CA ASN A 19 -23.46 -7.63 -3.31
C ASN A 19 -24.22 -8.01 -2.03
N SER A 20 -24.96 -7.05 -1.45
CA SER A 20 -25.85 -7.24 -0.29
C SER A 20 -25.14 -7.58 1.02
N TRP A 21 -23.86 -7.35 1.14
CA TRP A 21 -23.12 -7.48 2.40
C TRP A 21 -23.25 -6.19 3.24
N VAL A 22 -23.33 -6.36 4.55
CA VAL A 22 -23.13 -5.24 5.48
C VAL A 22 -21.64 -5.02 5.67
N ALA A 23 -21.10 -3.97 5.07
CA ALA A 23 -19.68 -3.66 5.09
C ALA A 23 -19.44 -2.21 5.54
N ASP A 24 -18.62 -2.03 6.56
CA ASP A 24 -18.29 -0.74 7.14
C ASP A 24 -16.78 -0.57 7.30
N ILE A 25 -16.30 0.66 7.21
CA ILE A 25 -14.92 1.04 7.48
C ILE A 25 -14.85 1.70 8.84
N PHE A 26 -14.04 1.14 9.73
CA PHE A 26 -13.71 1.75 11.01
C PHE A 26 -12.38 2.51 10.93
N VAL A 27 -12.40 3.79 11.27
CA VAL A 27 -11.23 4.67 11.27
C VAL A 27 -10.97 5.14 12.70
N PRO A 28 -9.81 4.87 13.29
CA PRO A 28 -9.46 5.40 14.61
C PRO A 28 -9.55 6.93 14.66
N SER A 29 -9.89 7.49 15.83
CA SER A 29 -10.05 8.93 16.04
C SER A 29 -8.80 9.74 15.70
N ASN A 30 -7.63 9.14 15.86
CA ASN A 30 -6.31 9.74 15.62
C ASN A 30 -5.74 9.48 14.21
N TYR A 31 -6.50 8.82 13.32
CA TYR A 31 -6.03 8.58 11.97
C TYR A 31 -5.97 9.89 11.17
N PRO A 32 -4.87 10.17 10.44
CA PRO A 32 -4.73 11.40 9.68
C PRO A 32 -5.79 11.55 8.58
N ASN A 33 -6.40 12.73 8.47
CA ASN A 33 -7.44 13.00 7.47
C ASN A 33 -6.91 13.04 6.04
N ASP A 34 -5.66 13.48 5.88
CA ASP A 34 -4.96 13.56 4.60
C ASP A 34 -4.64 12.18 3.99
N LEU A 35 -4.63 11.13 4.83
CA LEU A 35 -4.46 9.75 4.39
C LEU A 35 -5.79 9.05 4.06
N LEU A 36 -6.94 9.68 4.36
CA LEU A 36 -8.23 9.11 4.03
C LEU A 36 -8.59 9.39 2.57
N TYR A 37 -8.93 8.34 1.83
CA TYR A 37 -9.46 8.47 0.48
C TYR A 37 -10.83 9.19 0.47
N SER A 38 -11.69 8.86 1.44
CA SER A 38 -13.00 9.49 1.62
C SER A 38 -13.33 9.58 3.11
N SER A 39 -14.01 10.65 3.51
CA SER A 39 -14.60 10.80 4.83
C SER A 39 -16.08 10.37 4.86
N ALA A 40 -16.64 9.98 3.71
CA ALA A 40 -18.03 9.57 3.63
C ALA A 40 -18.22 8.14 4.16
N GLU A 41 -19.31 7.96 4.91
CA GLU A 41 -19.77 6.64 5.37
C GLU A 41 -18.71 5.80 6.11
N ILE A 42 -17.95 6.43 6.99
CA ILE A 42 -17.01 5.77 7.88
C ILE A 42 -17.50 5.82 9.33
N ILE A 43 -17.19 4.78 10.08
CA ILE A 43 -17.37 4.79 11.54
C ILE A 43 -16.10 5.36 12.15
N ARG A 44 -16.20 6.56 12.70
CA ARG A 44 -15.07 7.25 13.31
C ARG A 44 -15.45 7.87 14.64
N PRO A 45 -14.83 7.45 15.77
CA PRO A 45 -15.04 8.10 17.05
C PRO A 45 -14.58 9.57 17.01
N ARG A 46 -15.31 10.43 17.71
CA ARG A 46 -14.90 11.82 17.86
C ARG A 46 -13.59 11.90 18.64
N LYS A 47 -12.62 12.63 18.09
CA LYS A 47 -11.36 12.91 18.80
C LYS A 47 -11.64 13.90 19.95
N LEU A 48 -11.19 13.55 21.15
CA LEU A 48 -11.16 14.47 22.29
C LEU A 48 -9.78 15.07 22.42
N SER A 49 -9.73 16.38 22.73
CA SER A 49 -8.52 17.09 23.05
C SER A 49 -8.75 17.95 24.29
N LEU A 50 -7.97 17.70 25.33
CA LEU A 50 -7.97 18.42 26.60
C LEU A 50 -6.78 19.38 26.70
N GLY A 51 -6.00 19.51 25.62
CA GLY A 51 -4.77 20.32 25.59
C GLY A 51 -3.57 19.66 26.27
N MET A 52 -3.70 18.40 26.69
CA MET A 52 -2.65 17.65 27.39
C MET A 52 -2.24 16.44 26.54
N ASN A 53 -1.19 16.58 25.74
CA ASN A 53 -0.76 15.62 24.71
C ASN A 53 -0.73 14.13 25.14
N PHE A 54 -0.30 13.85 26.37
CA PHE A 54 -0.24 12.48 26.88
C PHE A 54 -1.64 11.95 27.20
N PHE A 55 -2.45 12.72 27.92
CA PHE A 55 -3.83 12.34 28.26
C PHE A 55 -4.72 12.26 27.03
N ASP A 56 -4.58 13.18 26.10
CA ASP A 56 -5.33 13.16 24.83
C ASP A 56 -5.07 11.87 24.05
N LYS A 57 -3.82 11.42 24.00
CA LYS A 57 -3.45 10.18 23.35
C LYS A 57 -4.10 8.97 24.03
N TYR A 58 -4.08 8.94 25.36
CA TYR A 58 -4.62 7.85 26.16
C TYR A 58 -6.16 7.78 26.09
N ILE A 59 -6.84 8.93 26.25
CA ILE A 59 -8.31 9.00 26.14
C ILE A 59 -8.77 8.58 24.73
N ASN A 60 -8.15 9.09 23.69
CA ASN A 60 -8.53 8.72 22.33
C ASN A 60 -8.29 7.23 22.04
N TYR A 61 -7.30 6.63 22.67
CA TYR A 61 -7.11 5.20 22.64
C TYR A 61 -8.27 4.43 23.29
N LEU A 62 -8.65 4.82 24.51
CA LEU A 62 -9.77 4.18 25.21
C LEU A 62 -11.09 4.31 24.44
N ILE A 63 -11.32 5.48 23.82
CA ILE A 63 -12.47 5.70 22.95
C ILE A 63 -12.45 4.74 21.76
N ASN A 64 -11.31 4.63 21.06
CA ASN A 64 -11.18 3.71 19.95
C ASN A 64 -11.43 2.26 20.37
N LEU A 65 -10.87 1.85 21.51
CA LEU A 65 -11.04 0.52 22.07
C LEU A 65 -12.51 0.24 22.42
N PHE A 66 -13.18 1.19 23.05
CA PHE A 66 -14.60 1.09 23.36
C PHE A 66 -15.45 0.87 22.10
N PHE A 67 -15.19 1.64 21.04
CA PHE A 67 -15.88 1.45 19.77
C PHE A 67 -15.59 0.08 19.15
N ILE A 68 -14.35 -0.39 19.20
CA ILE A 68 -13.99 -1.73 18.74
C ILE A 68 -14.78 -2.79 19.51
N PHE A 69 -14.86 -2.67 20.83
CA PHE A 69 -15.61 -3.61 21.67
C PHE A 69 -17.11 -3.63 21.38
N LEU A 70 -17.70 -2.49 21.04
CA LEU A 70 -19.10 -2.42 20.65
C LEU A 70 -19.37 -2.95 19.24
N LEU A 71 -18.44 -2.74 18.31
CA LEU A 71 -18.65 -3.02 16.90
C LEU A 71 -18.26 -4.44 16.51
N VAL A 72 -17.12 -4.93 16.99
CA VAL A 72 -16.59 -6.25 16.57
C VAL A 72 -17.60 -7.36 16.70
N PRO A 73 -18.36 -7.49 17.81
CA PRO A 73 -19.35 -8.56 17.99
C PRO A 73 -20.53 -8.50 16.99
N ARG A 74 -20.70 -7.40 16.28
CA ARG A 74 -21.79 -7.20 15.31
C ARG A 74 -21.46 -7.69 13.90
N TYR A 75 -20.19 -8.09 13.68
CA TYR A 75 -19.72 -8.52 12.37
C TYR A 75 -19.28 -9.98 12.40
N GLN A 76 -19.55 -10.70 11.33
CA GLN A 76 -19.06 -12.06 11.13
C GLN A 76 -17.55 -12.09 10.95
N PHE A 77 -16.97 -11.05 10.33
CA PHE A 77 -15.53 -10.90 10.21
C PHE A 77 -15.08 -9.45 10.37
N VAL A 78 -13.81 -9.30 10.76
CA VAL A 78 -13.08 -8.03 10.77
C VAL A 78 -11.83 -8.20 9.94
N TRP A 79 -11.63 -7.32 8.98
CA TRP A 79 -10.45 -7.29 8.14
C TRP A 79 -9.48 -6.21 8.60
N TYR A 80 -8.32 -6.63 9.07
CA TYR A 80 -7.22 -5.76 9.48
C TYR A 80 -6.21 -5.64 8.34
N TYR A 81 -5.95 -4.42 7.93
CA TYR A 81 -4.85 -4.12 7.04
C TYR A 81 -3.67 -3.60 7.86
N GLY A 82 -2.66 -4.44 7.99
CA GLY A 82 -1.55 -4.23 8.91
C GLY A 82 -1.89 -4.45 10.37
N ILE A 83 -0.90 -4.77 11.18
CA ILE A 83 -1.01 -4.70 12.63
C ILE A 83 -1.03 -3.23 12.98
N SER A 84 -2.18 -2.74 13.35
CA SER A 84 -2.26 -1.37 13.76
C SER A 84 -1.41 -1.18 15.01
N HIS A 85 -0.57 -0.18 14.95
CA HIS A 85 0.28 0.29 16.05
C HIS A 85 -0.48 0.81 17.28
N ASN A 86 -1.68 0.32 17.49
CA ASN A 86 -2.47 0.53 18.69
C ASN A 86 -2.18 -0.53 19.75
N ALA A 87 -1.16 -1.39 19.55
CA ALA A 87 -0.55 -2.12 20.66
C ALA A 87 -0.01 -1.07 21.65
N THR A 88 -0.85 -0.71 22.56
CA THR A 88 -0.70 0.47 23.36
C THR A 88 -0.13 0.08 24.70
N PHE A 89 0.10 1.10 25.48
CA PHE A 89 0.53 1.04 26.88
C PHE A 89 -0.23 -0.01 27.73
N LEU A 90 -1.52 -0.22 27.49
CA LEU A 90 -2.30 -1.22 28.21
C LEU A 90 -1.92 -2.65 27.80
N GLU A 91 -1.82 -2.94 26.51
CA GLU A 91 -1.42 -4.25 25.99
C GLU A 91 0.00 -4.60 26.42
N LYS A 92 0.95 -3.67 26.34
CA LYS A 92 2.31 -3.85 26.86
C LYS A 92 2.37 -4.09 28.37
N LYS A 93 1.42 -3.56 29.15
CA LYS A 93 1.30 -3.86 30.57
C LYS A 93 0.66 -5.23 30.81
N LEU A 94 -0.37 -5.57 30.03
CA LEU A 94 -1.05 -6.86 30.12
C LEU A 94 -0.12 -8.02 29.72
N GLU A 95 0.77 -7.82 28.73
CA GLU A 95 1.80 -8.81 28.35
C GLU A 95 2.74 -9.21 29.49
N LYS A 96 2.88 -8.35 30.51
CA LYS A 96 3.68 -8.64 31.70
C LYS A 96 2.99 -9.52 32.72
N LEU A 97 1.69 -9.73 32.57
CA LEU A 97 0.92 -10.59 33.45
C LEU A 97 0.97 -12.04 32.96
N PRO A 98 1.03 -13.02 33.86
CA PRO A 98 1.26 -14.43 33.51
C PRO A 98 0.16 -15.04 32.63
N PHE A 99 -1.04 -14.45 32.60
CA PHE A 99 -2.18 -14.93 31.81
C PHE A 99 -2.20 -14.38 30.37
N PHE A 100 -1.43 -13.31 30.11
CA PHE A 100 -1.37 -12.66 28.81
C PHE A 100 0.03 -12.88 28.24
N GLY A 101 0.19 -13.67 27.24
CA GLY A 101 1.50 -13.91 26.61
C GLY A 101 2.00 -12.73 25.78
N LYS A 102 3.29 -12.77 25.40
CA LYS A 102 3.85 -11.80 24.46
C LYS A 102 3.02 -11.77 23.17
N GLY A 103 2.81 -10.57 22.62
CA GLY A 103 2.01 -10.37 21.43
C GLY A 103 0.50 -10.44 21.66
N PHE A 104 0.05 -10.24 22.91
CA PHE A 104 -1.37 -10.15 23.23
C PHE A 104 -2.01 -8.93 22.56
N LEU A 105 -3.05 -9.16 21.77
CA LEU A 105 -3.85 -8.12 21.12
C LEU A 105 -5.27 -8.17 21.66
N LEU A 106 -5.67 -7.11 22.35
CA LEU A 106 -6.93 -7.05 23.06
C LEU A 106 -8.14 -7.11 22.10
N ASP A 107 -8.07 -6.38 21.00
CA ASP A 107 -9.11 -6.36 19.97
C ASP A 107 -9.25 -7.72 19.24
N PHE A 108 -8.14 -8.42 19.01
CA PHE A 108 -8.15 -9.75 18.40
C PHE A 108 -8.69 -10.80 19.35
N THR A 109 -8.32 -10.71 20.63
CA THR A 109 -8.85 -11.61 21.67
C THR A 109 -10.35 -11.43 21.83
N TRP A 110 -10.81 -10.16 21.79
CA TRP A 110 -12.23 -9.83 21.84
C TRP A 110 -12.98 -10.39 20.62
N ALA A 111 -12.45 -10.26 19.44
CA ALA A 111 -13.04 -10.84 18.24
C ALA A 111 -13.19 -12.36 18.35
N LYS A 112 -12.17 -13.05 18.86
CA LYS A 112 -12.24 -14.51 19.10
C LYS A 112 -13.31 -14.90 20.11
N LEU A 113 -13.46 -14.13 21.18
CA LEU A 113 -14.47 -14.39 22.23
C LEU A 113 -15.90 -14.36 21.64
N PHE A 114 -16.16 -13.51 20.67
CA PHE A 114 -17.44 -13.41 19.98
C PHE A 114 -17.51 -14.22 18.67
N ASN A 115 -16.57 -15.10 18.44
CA ASN A 115 -16.47 -15.91 17.21
C ASN A 115 -16.40 -15.08 15.92
N THR A 116 -16.02 -13.81 16.02
CA THR A 116 -15.76 -12.95 14.85
C THR A 116 -14.46 -13.38 14.18
N LYS A 117 -14.53 -13.73 12.92
CA LYS A 117 -13.35 -14.16 12.14
C LYS A 117 -12.43 -12.96 11.88
N ILE A 118 -11.14 -13.16 12.03
CA ILE A 118 -10.13 -12.14 11.78
C ILE A 118 -9.42 -12.45 10.46
N ILE A 119 -9.57 -11.54 9.52
CA ILE A 119 -8.81 -11.53 8.27
C ILE A 119 -7.66 -10.54 8.42
N PHE A 120 -6.48 -10.94 8.02
CA PHE A 120 -5.30 -10.10 8.09
C PHE A 120 -4.64 -9.94 6.72
N SER A 121 -4.31 -8.69 6.38
CA SER A 121 -3.43 -8.36 5.25
C SER A 121 -2.25 -7.55 5.77
N PRO A 122 -1.01 -7.99 5.59
CA PRO A 122 0.15 -7.21 5.97
C PRO A 122 0.21 -5.87 5.23
N SER A 123 0.59 -4.80 5.92
CA SER A 123 0.70 -3.45 5.35
C SER A 123 2.12 -3.05 4.97
N GLY A 124 3.09 -3.89 5.27
CA GLY A 124 4.48 -3.63 4.97
C GLY A 124 5.45 -4.50 5.77
N CYS A 125 6.73 -4.21 5.67
CA CYS A 125 7.79 -5.02 6.26
C CYS A 125 7.69 -5.19 7.79
N LYS A 126 7.18 -4.20 8.52
CA LYS A 126 7.04 -4.26 9.98
C LYS A 126 6.08 -5.34 10.48
N ASP A 127 5.18 -5.78 9.64
CA ASP A 127 4.19 -6.79 10.02
C ASP A 127 4.67 -8.22 9.76
N GLN A 128 5.83 -8.41 9.08
CA GLN A 128 6.16 -9.72 8.54
C GLN A 128 7.65 -9.98 8.29
N ALA A 129 8.47 -8.97 8.02
CA ALA A 129 9.85 -9.17 7.63
C ALA A 129 10.82 -8.75 8.73
N LEU A 130 11.80 -9.60 9.03
CA LEU A 130 12.94 -9.23 9.83
C LEU A 130 13.94 -8.47 8.96
N LYS A 131 14.70 -7.55 9.55
CA LYS A 131 15.71 -6.76 8.82
C LYS A 131 16.74 -7.65 8.12
N GLU A 132 17.25 -8.65 8.82
CA GLU A 132 18.26 -9.55 8.30
C GLU A 132 17.75 -10.28 7.07
N GLU A 133 16.56 -10.87 7.15
CA GLU A 133 15.93 -11.55 6.02
C GLU A 133 15.64 -10.59 4.88
N PHE A 134 15.07 -9.41 5.19
CA PHE A 134 14.71 -8.43 4.18
C PHE A 134 15.95 -7.87 3.46
N ASN A 135 17.09 -7.81 4.12
CA ASN A 135 18.37 -7.41 3.53
C ASN A 135 19.07 -8.54 2.77
N SER A 136 18.72 -9.81 3.04
CA SER A 136 19.30 -10.97 2.35
C SER A 136 18.73 -11.19 0.94
N PHE A 137 17.60 -10.56 0.62
CA PHE A 137 17.01 -10.67 -0.71
C PHE A 137 17.87 -10.01 -1.78
N GLU A 138 17.90 -10.58 -2.97
CA GLU A 138 18.62 -10.04 -4.12
C GLU A 138 18.17 -8.62 -4.47
N GLY A 139 19.07 -7.81 -5.01
CA GLY A 139 18.84 -6.41 -5.37
C GLY A 139 19.15 -5.40 -4.28
N GLY A 140 19.71 -5.85 -3.13
CA GLY A 140 20.42 -4.97 -2.22
C GLY A 140 19.73 -4.62 -0.91
N ASN A 141 20.40 -3.79 -0.17
CA ASN A 141 20.12 -3.38 1.20
C ASN A 141 18.97 -2.39 1.28
N VAL A 142 17.72 -2.88 1.32
CA VAL A 142 16.52 -2.04 1.47
C VAL A 142 16.53 -1.31 2.82
N CYS A 143 16.88 -1.99 3.90
CA CYS A 143 16.88 -1.40 5.23
C CYS A 143 17.98 -0.34 5.39
N GLY A 144 19.11 -0.50 4.73
CA GLY A 144 20.17 0.52 4.66
C GLY A 144 19.69 1.81 3.98
N ASN A 145 18.78 1.69 3.02
CA ASN A 145 18.15 2.83 2.32
C ASN A 145 16.84 3.29 2.96
N CYS A 146 16.45 2.76 4.11
CA CYS A 146 15.22 3.11 4.80
C CYS A 146 15.48 4.07 5.97
N GLY A 147 14.85 5.24 5.97
CA GLY A 147 14.95 6.20 7.06
C GLY A 147 14.37 5.71 8.40
N TYR A 148 13.60 4.60 8.38
CA TYR A 148 13.12 3.94 9.60
C TYR A 148 14.05 2.83 10.13
N SER A 149 15.14 2.51 9.44
CA SER A 149 15.95 1.33 9.79
C SER A 149 16.43 1.32 11.25
N GLU A 150 16.76 2.48 11.79
CA GLU A 150 17.21 2.61 13.19
C GLU A 150 16.07 2.41 14.21
N LYS A 151 14.83 2.73 13.83
CA LYS A 151 13.64 2.58 14.66
C LYS A 151 12.91 1.25 14.45
N CYS A 152 13.38 0.44 13.51
CA CYS A 152 12.83 -0.86 13.21
C CYS A 152 13.46 -1.88 14.16
N ASP A 153 12.61 -2.64 14.86
CA ASP A 153 13.01 -3.60 15.87
C ASP A 153 12.52 -4.99 15.46
N ASP A 154 13.42 -5.91 15.22
CA ASP A 154 13.10 -7.27 14.79
C ASP A 154 12.37 -8.06 15.89
N VAL A 155 12.60 -7.76 17.16
CA VAL A 155 11.86 -8.37 18.27
C VAL A 155 10.38 -7.98 18.20
N ILE A 156 10.12 -6.68 17.96
CA ILE A 156 8.74 -6.18 17.79
C ILE A 156 8.11 -6.75 16.53
N ASN A 157 8.84 -6.82 15.43
CA ASN A 157 8.35 -7.40 14.18
C ASN A 157 8.00 -8.89 14.35
N LEU A 158 8.84 -9.65 15.05
CA LEU A 158 8.58 -11.05 15.36
C LEU A 158 7.37 -11.24 16.28
N GLN A 159 7.21 -10.40 17.30
CA GLN A 159 6.02 -10.41 18.17
C GLN A 159 4.75 -10.13 17.37
N ASN A 160 4.80 -9.16 16.47
CA ASN A 160 3.70 -8.85 15.56
C ASN A 160 3.32 -10.07 14.70
N LEU A 161 4.32 -10.73 14.12
CA LEU A 161 4.13 -11.94 13.33
C LEU A 161 3.47 -13.05 14.14
N ILE A 162 3.99 -13.33 15.33
CA ILE A 162 3.41 -14.35 16.24
C ILE A 162 1.96 -14.02 16.59
N SER A 163 1.65 -12.74 16.84
CA SER A 163 0.30 -12.29 17.15
C SER A 163 -0.66 -12.54 15.98
N VAL A 164 -0.24 -12.22 14.77
CA VAL A 164 -1.04 -12.48 13.56
C VAL A 164 -1.29 -13.97 13.39
N LEU A 165 -0.26 -14.80 13.48
CA LEU A 165 -0.40 -16.25 13.32
C LEU A 165 -1.30 -16.87 14.40
N ARG A 166 -1.26 -16.34 15.62
CA ARG A 166 -2.06 -16.81 16.74
C ARG A 166 -3.55 -16.43 16.65
N TYR A 167 -3.84 -15.24 16.16
CA TYR A 167 -5.19 -14.66 16.27
C TYR A 167 -5.96 -14.59 14.96
N SER A 168 -5.30 -14.46 13.82
CA SER A 168 -6.03 -14.42 12.56
C SER A 168 -6.66 -15.76 12.20
N SER A 169 -7.86 -15.70 11.66
CA SER A 169 -8.53 -16.87 11.10
C SER A 169 -7.89 -17.28 9.78
N PHE A 170 -7.47 -16.28 9.01
CA PHE A 170 -6.63 -16.45 7.82
C PHE A 170 -5.97 -15.11 7.45
N SER A 171 -4.90 -15.20 6.72
CA SER A 171 -4.26 -14.05 6.11
C SER A 171 -4.46 -14.04 4.60
N VAL A 172 -4.45 -12.86 4.02
CA VAL A 172 -4.57 -12.66 2.58
C VAL A 172 -3.37 -11.88 2.06
N GLY A 173 -2.88 -12.27 0.90
CA GLY A 173 -1.74 -11.64 0.27
C GLY A 173 -1.89 -11.54 -1.24
N TRP A 174 -1.26 -10.52 -1.79
CA TRP A 174 -1.07 -10.33 -3.21
C TRP A 174 0.42 -10.11 -3.52
N ASP A 175 1.10 -9.42 -2.61
CA ASP A 175 2.51 -9.06 -2.78
C ASP A 175 3.43 -10.23 -2.40
N PRO A 176 4.53 -10.46 -3.14
CA PRO A 176 5.42 -11.61 -2.96
C PRO A 176 6.05 -11.76 -1.58
N PHE A 177 6.30 -10.66 -0.88
CA PHE A 177 6.90 -10.69 0.45
C PHE A 177 5.94 -11.15 1.56
N HIS A 178 4.68 -11.49 1.23
CA HIS A 178 3.71 -12.06 2.18
C HIS A 178 3.81 -13.59 2.32
N PHE A 179 4.67 -14.25 1.55
CA PHE A 179 4.50 -15.65 1.20
C PHE A 179 4.95 -16.68 2.23
N ASP A 180 6.07 -16.45 2.88
CA ASP A 180 6.73 -17.56 3.56
C ASP A 180 6.24 -17.80 4.99
N ARG A 181 5.57 -16.82 5.61
CA ARG A 181 5.31 -16.85 7.04
C ARG A 181 3.87 -16.98 7.45
N TYR A 182 2.93 -16.51 6.64
CA TYR A 182 1.53 -16.45 7.03
C TYR A 182 0.67 -17.53 6.39
N ASN A 183 1.22 -18.37 5.49
CA ASN A 183 0.43 -19.24 4.64
C ASN A 183 -0.81 -18.51 4.08
N PRO A 184 -0.64 -17.35 3.45
CA PRO A 184 -1.75 -16.53 3.07
C PRO A 184 -2.54 -17.20 1.95
N ARG A 185 -3.83 -16.96 1.93
CA ARG A 185 -4.62 -17.22 0.73
C ARG A 185 -4.34 -16.12 -0.27
N PHE A 186 -3.81 -16.51 -1.43
CA PHE A 186 -3.50 -15.55 -2.49
C PHE A 186 -4.75 -15.25 -3.28
N PHE A 187 -5.11 -13.98 -3.32
CA PHE A 187 -6.12 -13.47 -4.22
C PHE A 187 -5.80 -12.01 -4.60
N ARG A 188 -6.38 -11.56 -5.68
CA ARG A 188 -6.17 -10.21 -6.18
C ARG A 188 -6.97 -9.22 -5.33
N TYR A 189 -6.41 -8.79 -4.19
CA TYR A 189 -7.12 -7.87 -3.30
C TYR A 189 -6.82 -6.40 -3.60
N LYS A 190 -5.72 -6.07 -4.26
CA LYS A 190 -5.46 -4.69 -4.67
C LYS A 190 -6.47 -4.29 -5.74
N SER A 191 -7.25 -3.27 -5.44
CA SER A 191 -8.32 -2.80 -6.30
C SER A 191 -8.28 -1.29 -6.44
N ILE A 192 -8.70 -0.81 -7.62
CA ILE A 192 -8.80 0.61 -7.91
C ILE A 192 -10.05 0.85 -8.77
N ASP A 193 -10.78 1.94 -8.52
CA ASP A 193 -11.94 2.27 -9.35
C ASP A 193 -11.49 2.73 -10.74
N LEU A 194 -11.59 1.82 -11.70
CA LEU A 194 -11.17 2.02 -13.10
C LEU A 194 -12.01 3.07 -13.85
N ARG A 195 -13.14 3.51 -13.30
CA ARG A 195 -13.95 4.61 -13.85
C ARG A 195 -13.37 5.95 -13.44
N LEU A 196 -12.84 6.04 -12.22
CA LEU A 196 -12.20 7.24 -11.68
C LEU A 196 -10.72 7.34 -12.11
N TRP A 197 -10.08 6.20 -12.29
CA TRP A 197 -8.68 6.07 -12.72
C TRP A 197 -8.69 5.49 -14.13
N ASN A 198 -8.89 6.34 -15.11
CA ASN A 198 -8.93 5.93 -16.51
C ASN A 198 -8.20 6.94 -17.41
N PRO A 199 -7.73 6.50 -18.60
CA PRO A 199 -6.96 7.36 -19.50
C PRO A 199 -7.68 8.61 -20.01
N ASN A 200 -9.01 8.65 -19.91
CA ASN A 200 -9.85 9.72 -20.45
C ASN A 200 -10.43 10.65 -19.37
N ILE A 201 -9.87 10.67 -18.17
CA ILE A 201 -10.36 11.56 -17.12
C ILE A 201 -10.11 13.03 -17.49
N SER A 202 -11.11 13.88 -17.25
CA SER A 202 -10.94 15.32 -17.33
C SER A 202 -10.12 15.84 -16.17
N VAL A 203 -9.13 16.67 -16.44
CA VAL A 203 -8.30 17.32 -15.44
C VAL A 203 -8.94 18.65 -15.05
N PRO A 204 -9.31 18.87 -13.78
CA PRO A 204 -9.80 20.17 -13.31
C PRO A 204 -8.72 21.26 -13.45
N ASP A 205 -9.12 22.50 -13.73
CA ASP A 205 -8.24 23.62 -14.03
C ASP A 205 -7.12 23.80 -13.00
N GLN A 206 -7.41 23.63 -11.72
CA GLN A 206 -6.44 23.76 -10.63
C GLN A 206 -5.32 22.69 -10.64
N PHE A 207 -5.46 21.62 -11.45
CA PHE A 207 -4.48 20.56 -11.58
C PHE A 207 -3.85 20.50 -12.97
N VAL A 208 -4.28 21.38 -13.88
CA VAL A 208 -3.69 21.45 -15.23
C VAL A 208 -2.26 21.95 -15.11
N LEU A 209 -1.32 21.15 -15.61
CA LEU A 209 0.09 21.56 -15.72
C LEU A 209 0.28 22.48 -16.90
N PRO A 210 1.24 23.41 -16.85
CA PRO A 210 1.59 24.24 -18.01
C PRO A 210 1.83 23.40 -19.25
N GLN A 211 1.47 23.91 -20.42
CA GLN A 211 1.75 23.19 -21.67
C GLN A 211 3.27 23.01 -21.85
N SER A 212 3.67 21.80 -22.21
CA SER A 212 5.05 21.44 -22.47
C SER A 212 5.13 20.49 -23.67
N LYS A 213 6.22 20.59 -24.45
CA LYS A 213 6.55 19.59 -25.46
C LYS A 213 7.52 18.53 -24.94
N SER A 214 8.09 18.78 -23.77
CA SER A 214 9.02 17.86 -23.10
C SER A 214 8.33 16.57 -22.66
N ILE A 215 9.04 15.48 -22.66
CA ILE A 215 8.57 14.21 -22.08
C ILE A 215 8.51 14.35 -20.55
N ARG A 216 7.33 14.19 -19.99
CA ARG A 216 7.07 14.33 -18.56
C ARG A 216 7.33 13.03 -17.83
N VAL A 217 8.33 13.05 -16.95
CA VAL A 217 8.66 11.93 -16.07
C VAL A 217 8.20 12.24 -14.65
N LEU A 218 7.25 11.47 -14.16
CA LEU A 218 6.76 11.58 -12.79
C LEU A 218 7.47 10.59 -11.89
N HIS A 219 8.01 11.07 -10.77
CA HIS A 219 8.43 10.25 -9.66
C HIS A 219 7.78 10.77 -8.37
N SER A 220 6.80 10.02 -7.87
CA SER A 220 6.06 10.43 -6.67
C SER A 220 6.86 10.11 -5.40
N ASN A 221 7.38 11.16 -4.79
CA ASN A 221 8.04 11.12 -3.48
C ASN A 221 7.14 11.74 -2.37
N TYR A 222 5.84 11.46 -2.45
CA TYR A 222 4.82 12.00 -1.53
C TYR A 222 5.17 11.86 -0.03
N LEU A 223 6.06 10.94 0.31
CA LEU A 223 6.40 10.61 1.67
C LEU A 223 7.60 11.41 2.23
N LYS A 224 7.88 12.63 1.76
CA LYS A 224 8.95 13.46 2.39
C LYS A 224 8.74 13.66 3.90
N LYS A 225 7.48 13.66 4.36
CA LYS A 225 7.13 13.70 5.78
C LYS A 225 7.10 12.31 6.44
N SER A 226 7.21 11.23 5.69
CA SER A 226 7.30 9.89 6.27
C SER A 226 8.75 9.62 6.68
N GLY A 227 8.95 9.01 7.84
CA GLY A 227 10.29 8.70 8.31
C GLY A 227 11.08 7.72 7.40
N ARG A 228 10.49 7.19 6.31
CA ARG A 228 11.21 6.38 5.32
C ARG A 228 12.19 7.22 4.47
N ASN A 229 11.96 8.52 4.37
CA ASN A 229 12.76 9.47 3.61
C ASN A 229 13.53 10.42 4.54
N HIS A 230 13.98 9.94 5.69
CA HIS A 230 14.73 10.73 6.66
C HIS A 230 16.25 10.52 6.50
N GLY A 231 17.04 11.59 6.67
CA GLY A 231 18.49 11.50 6.66
C GLY A 231 19.11 11.11 5.31
N GLY A 232 18.52 11.53 4.19
CA GLY A 232 19.01 11.22 2.83
C GLY A 232 18.70 9.80 2.36
N LYS A 233 18.05 8.97 3.20
CA LYS A 233 17.65 7.61 2.84
C LYS A 233 16.29 7.60 2.19
N ASN A 234 16.13 6.83 1.11
CA ASN A 234 14.87 6.73 0.38
C ASN A 234 14.76 5.38 -0.35
N ILE A 235 13.86 4.51 0.12
CA ILE A 235 13.62 3.19 -0.48
C ILE A 235 13.02 3.25 -1.89
N LYS A 236 12.48 4.40 -2.31
CA LYS A 236 12.03 4.60 -3.69
C LYS A 236 13.17 4.83 -4.66
N GLY A 237 14.35 5.22 -4.17
CA GLY A 237 15.51 5.49 -5.01
C GLY A 237 15.46 6.84 -5.72
N SER A 238 14.83 7.86 -5.11
CA SER A 238 14.61 9.18 -5.73
C SER A 238 15.90 9.83 -6.21
N LEU A 239 16.99 9.72 -5.47
CA LEU A 239 18.28 10.28 -5.89
C LEU A 239 18.78 9.67 -7.21
N HIS A 240 18.56 8.37 -7.44
CA HIS A 240 18.95 7.71 -8.69
C HIS A 240 18.08 8.19 -9.86
N VAL A 241 16.77 8.40 -9.61
CA VAL A 241 15.86 8.96 -10.63
C VAL A 241 16.26 10.37 -10.99
N GLU A 242 16.50 11.23 -9.99
CA GLU A 242 16.92 12.61 -10.17
C GLU A 242 18.24 12.71 -10.94
N SER A 243 19.25 11.92 -10.55
CA SER A 243 20.55 11.86 -11.24
C SER A 243 20.41 11.39 -12.69
N ALA A 244 19.58 10.39 -12.96
CA ALA A 244 19.38 9.89 -14.33
C ALA A 244 18.68 10.93 -15.21
N ILE A 245 17.70 11.66 -14.68
CA ILE A 245 17.00 12.72 -15.40
C ILE A 245 17.96 13.89 -15.71
N GLU A 246 18.77 14.32 -14.76
CA GLU A 246 19.73 15.40 -15.01
C GLU A 246 20.82 14.99 -16.01
N ALA A 247 21.28 13.74 -15.99
CA ALA A 247 22.19 13.21 -17.00
C ALA A 247 21.55 13.22 -18.40
N LEU A 248 20.30 12.77 -18.52
CA LEU A 248 19.58 12.79 -19.80
C LEU A 248 19.39 14.23 -20.34
N LYS A 249 19.06 15.18 -19.47
CA LYS A 249 18.97 16.59 -19.88
C LYS A 249 20.32 17.13 -20.38
N THR A 250 21.42 16.76 -19.70
CA THR A 250 22.78 17.12 -20.11
C THR A 250 23.12 16.52 -21.45
N ASP A 251 22.64 15.34 -21.77
CA ASP A 251 22.79 14.66 -23.05
C ASP A 251 21.84 15.23 -24.14
N GLY A 252 21.07 16.28 -23.82
CA GLY A 252 20.23 17.01 -24.77
C GLY A 252 18.82 16.49 -24.95
N TYR A 253 18.34 15.56 -24.08
CA TYR A 253 16.94 15.09 -24.09
C TYR A 253 16.02 16.11 -23.42
N ASP A 254 14.90 16.42 -24.08
CA ASP A 254 13.91 17.36 -23.56
C ASP A 254 12.95 16.68 -22.60
N ILE A 255 13.25 16.79 -21.29
CA ILE A 255 12.54 16.12 -20.20
C ILE A 255 12.08 17.13 -19.16
N GLU A 256 10.79 17.07 -18.81
CA GLU A 256 10.20 17.75 -17.67
C GLU A 256 10.07 16.77 -16.50
N TYR A 257 10.77 17.03 -15.38
CA TYR A 257 10.67 16.21 -14.17
C TYR A 257 9.55 16.70 -13.27
N LEU A 258 8.54 15.86 -13.09
CA LEU A 258 7.42 16.12 -12.20
C LEU A 258 7.72 15.55 -10.79
N ASN A 259 8.35 16.36 -9.95
CA ASN A 259 8.56 16.04 -8.53
C ASN A 259 7.45 16.70 -7.70
N ILE A 260 6.27 16.08 -7.72
CA ILE A 260 5.06 16.65 -7.14
C ILE A 260 4.97 16.32 -5.64
N GLN A 261 4.66 17.33 -4.84
CA GLN A 261 4.47 17.27 -3.40
C GLN A 261 3.14 17.89 -3.02
N ASP A 262 2.62 17.48 -1.86
CA ASP A 262 1.43 18.08 -1.23
C ASP A 262 0.09 17.95 -2.02
N VAL A 263 0.02 17.04 -3.01
CA VAL A 263 -1.24 16.65 -3.65
C VAL A 263 -1.90 15.53 -2.84
N LYS A 264 -3.19 15.66 -2.56
CA LYS A 264 -3.95 14.62 -1.85
C LYS A 264 -4.00 13.35 -2.69
N SER A 265 -3.94 12.19 -2.04
CA SER A 265 -3.95 10.88 -2.72
C SER A 265 -5.10 10.73 -3.74
N LYS A 266 -6.31 11.17 -3.39
CA LYS A 266 -7.48 11.13 -4.29
C LYS A 266 -7.34 11.98 -5.56
N ASP A 267 -6.50 13.02 -5.52
CA ASP A 267 -6.31 14.00 -6.60
C ASP A 267 -5.06 13.70 -7.43
N MET A 268 -4.20 12.77 -6.98
CA MET A 268 -2.98 12.38 -7.71
C MET A 268 -3.23 11.91 -9.13
N LYS A 269 -4.37 11.31 -9.42
CA LYS A 269 -4.76 10.91 -10.78
C LYS A 269 -4.69 12.05 -11.79
N TYR A 270 -5.01 13.28 -11.36
CA TYR A 270 -4.98 14.45 -12.23
C TYR A 270 -3.57 14.90 -12.59
N ILE A 271 -2.59 14.57 -11.77
CA ILE A 271 -1.18 14.79 -12.08
C ILE A 271 -0.61 13.62 -12.88
N GLN A 272 -0.88 12.38 -12.42
CA GLN A 272 -0.37 11.16 -13.07
C GLN A 272 -0.83 11.04 -14.53
N ILE A 273 -2.07 11.47 -14.84
CA ILE A 273 -2.58 11.40 -16.23
C ILE A 273 -1.82 12.32 -17.19
N GLN A 274 -1.19 13.38 -16.70
CA GLN A 274 -0.41 14.33 -17.48
C GLN A 274 1.08 13.95 -17.62
N ALA A 275 1.51 12.87 -16.96
CA ALA A 275 2.84 12.31 -17.13
C ALA A 275 2.88 11.38 -18.36
N ASP A 276 4.05 11.29 -19.01
CA ASP A 276 4.33 10.33 -20.07
C ASP A 276 4.95 9.05 -19.56
N ILE A 277 5.74 9.14 -18.50
CA ILE A 277 6.44 8.03 -17.87
C ILE A 277 6.30 8.17 -16.34
N VAL A 278 6.06 7.06 -15.64
CA VAL A 278 6.01 7.05 -14.18
C VAL A 278 7.07 6.13 -13.62
N VAL A 279 7.91 6.65 -12.73
CA VAL A 279 8.89 5.85 -11.97
C VAL A 279 8.36 5.63 -10.56
N ASP A 280 8.10 4.37 -10.17
CA ASP A 280 7.60 4.06 -8.83
C ASP A 280 8.75 3.87 -7.84
N GLN A 281 9.44 2.74 -7.86
CA GLN A 281 10.54 2.50 -6.90
C GLN A 281 11.63 1.60 -7.47
N LEU A 282 12.90 1.96 -7.15
CA LEU A 282 14.10 1.33 -7.70
C LEU A 282 14.87 0.45 -6.70
N ILE A 283 14.47 0.43 -5.42
CA ILE A 283 15.23 -0.25 -4.36
C ILE A 283 14.40 -1.31 -3.64
N TYR A 284 13.14 -1.04 -3.35
CA TYR A 284 12.29 -1.94 -2.56
C TYR A 284 12.13 -3.34 -3.18
N GLY A 285 11.94 -3.38 -4.48
CA GLY A 285 11.87 -4.64 -5.24
C GLY A 285 10.48 -5.14 -5.58
N TRP A 286 9.46 -4.34 -5.37
CA TRP A 286 8.08 -4.57 -5.81
C TRP A 286 7.34 -3.25 -5.99
N TRP A 287 6.28 -3.25 -6.78
CA TRP A 287 5.52 -2.01 -7.04
C TRP A 287 4.66 -1.57 -5.86
N GLY A 288 4.40 -0.28 -5.78
CA GLY A 288 3.51 0.35 -4.81
C GLY A 288 2.17 0.80 -5.42
N SER A 289 1.39 1.55 -4.62
CA SER A 289 0.10 2.10 -5.06
C SER A 289 0.26 3.05 -6.25
N THR A 290 1.35 3.81 -6.33
CA THR A 290 1.64 4.69 -7.46
C THR A 290 1.67 3.92 -8.79
N ALA A 291 2.26 2.72 -8.80
CA ALA A 291 2.28 1.89 -10.00
C ALA A 291 0.87 1.39 -10.37
N VAL A 292 0.07 0.92 -9.40
CA VAL A 292 -1.31 0.49 -9.63
C VAL A 292 -2.16 1.61 -10.22
N GLU A 293 -2.07 2.80 -9.64
CA GLU A 293 -2.73 4.03 -10.08
C GLU A 293 -2.34 4.41 -11.51
N SER A 294 -1.03 4.41 -11.79
CA SER A 294 -0.49 4.78 -13.10
C SER A 294 -0.82 3.75 -14.17
N MET A 295 -0.79 2.45 -13.86
CA MET A 295 -1.26 1.41 -14.76
C MET A 295 -2.74 1.56 -15.11
N ALA A 296 -3.59 1.89 -14.14
CA ALA A 296 -4.99 2.17 -14.38
C ALA A 296 -5.23 3.39 -15.29
N LEU A 297 -4.34 4.39 -15.25
CA LEU A 297 -4.33 5.55 -16.15
C LEU A 297 -3.67 5.27 -17.51
N GLY A 298 -3.23 4.05 -17.77
CA GLY A 298 -2.58 3.68 -19.04
C GLY A 298 -1.18 4.26 -19.21
N LYS A 299 -0.45 4.47 -18.11
CA LYS A 299 0.92 4.99 -18.16
C LYS A 299 1.94 3.87 -18.10
N PRO A 300 3.06 3.97 -18.84
CA PRO A 300 4.20 3.08 -18.64
C PRO A 300 4.79 3.30 -17.24
N VAL A 301 5.05 2.22 -16.54
CA VAL A 301 5.57 2.26 -15.17
C VAL A 301 6.94 1.61 -15.11
N ILE A 302 7.91 2.33 -14.59
CA ILE A 302 9.24 1.81 -14.26
C ILE A 302 9.25 1.40 -12.79
N CYS A 303 9.70 0.19 -12.51
CA CYS A 303 9.87 -0.30 -11.15
C CYS A 303 10.94 -1.41 -11.10
N PHE A 304 11.65 -1.51 -9.99
CA PHE A 304 12.48 -2.67 -9.72
C PHE A 304 11.62 -3.83 -9.23
N LEU A 305 11.75 -4.98 -9.88
CA LEU A 305 11.13 -6.22 -9.47
C LEU A 305 12.22 -7.23 -9.08
N ARG A 306 12.21 -7.71 -7.84
CA ARG A 306 13.15 -8.76 -7.41
C ARG A 306 12.88 -10.04 -8.19
N PRO A 307 13.91 -10.67 -8.78
CA PRO A 307 13.73 -11.86 -9.59
C PRO A 307 13.00 -13.01 -8.87
N SER A 308 13.36 -13.29 -7.62
CA SER A 308 12.71 -14.32 -6.81
C SER A 308 11.24 -14.00 -6.55
N TRP A 309 10.91 -12.76 -6.23
CA TRP A 309 9.54 -12.31 -6.00
C TRP A 309 8.70 -12.33 -7.28
N LYS A 310 9.28 -11.90 -8.39
CA LYS A 310 8.62 -11.98 -9.71
C LYS A 310 8.30 -13.42 -10.08
N LYS A 311 9.28 -14.32 -9.94
CA LYS A 311 9.09 -15.75 -10.21
C LYS A 311 8.00 -16.34 -9.32
N PHE A 312 8.03 -16.04 -8.02
CA PHE A 312 7.02 -16.53 -7.10
C PHE A 312 5.63 -16.01 -7.47
N PHE A 313 5.49 -14.72 -7.74
CA PHE A 313 4.22 -14.10 -8.11
C PHE A 313 3.61 -14.76 -9.36
N LEU A 314 4.39 -14.94 -10.43
CA LEU A 314 3.93 -15.57 -11.65
C LEU A 314 3.56 -17.05 -11.44
N ASN A 315 4.21 -17.74 -10.52
CA ASN A 315 3.85 -19.11 -10.17
C ASN A 315 2.52 -19.19 -9.38
N GLN A 316 2.17 -18.16 -8.60
CA GLN A 316 0.89 -18.11 -7.89
C GLN A 316 -0.26 -17.68 -8.77
N PHE A 317 -0.01 -16.85 -9.76
CA PHE A 317 -1.00 -16.30 -10.69
C PHE A 317 -0.67 -16.74 -12.12
N THR A 318 -0.83 -18.03 -12.37
CA THR A 318 -0.41 -18.70 -13.63
C THR A 318 -1.12 -18.15 -14.89
N GLU A 319 -2.25 -17.49 -14.71
CA GLU A 319 -2.95 -16.79 -15.77
C GLU A 319 -2.26 -15.47 -16.20
N ILE A 320 -1.30 -14.98 -15.39
CA ILE A 320 -0.50 -13.79 -15.70
C ILE A 320 0.79 -14.26 -16.37
N SER A 321 0.85 -14.16 -17.69
CA SER A 321 2.05 -14.57 -18.45
C SER A 321 3.17 -13.53 -18.39
N GLN A 322 2.82 -12.25 -18.26
CA GLN A 322 3.78 -11.15 -18.27
C GLN A 322 3.28 -9.96 -17.43
N LEU A 323 4.21 -9.30 -16.76
CA LEU A 323 3.94 -8.03 -16.05
C LEU A 323 4.20 -6.84 -17.00
N PRO A 324 3.39 -5.79 -16.99
CA PRO A 324 3.54 -4.63 -17.86
C PRO A 324 4.66 -3.69 -17.41
N ILE A 325 5.27 -3.94 -16.27
CA ILE A 325 6.32 -3.12 -15.67
C ILE A 325 7.57 -3.10 -16.56
N VAL A 326 8.09 -1.91 -16.79
CA VAL A 326 9.42 -1.71 -17.38
C VAL A 326 10.44 -1.81 -16.23
N GLU A 327 11.20 -2.89 -16.21
CA GLU A 327 12.07 -3.19 -15.07
C GLU A 327 13.33 -2.32 -15.09
N ALA A 328 13.56 -1.59 -13.99
CA ALA A 328 14.81 -0.88 -13.74
C ALA A 328 15.14 -0.87 -12.25
N ASN A 329 16.42 -0.76 -11.96
CA ASN A 329 16.97 -0.54 -10.63
C ASN A 329 17.88 0.71 -10.62
N ALA A 330 18.55 0.97 -9.51
CA ALA A 330 19.43 2.12 -9.36
C ALA A 330 20.61 2.14 -10.35
N SER A 331 21.03 1.00 -10.91
CA SER A 331 22.20 0.93 -11.79
C SER A 331 21.90 1.15 -13.27
N ASN A 332 20.65 0.90 -13.72
CA ASN A 332 20.27 0.96 -15.14
C ASN A 332 19.12 1.91 -15.44
N ILE A 333 18.68 2.69 -14.47
CA ILE A 333 17.55 3.63 -14.65
C ILE A 333 17.79 4.66 -15.76
N TYR A 334 19.02 5.11 -15.98
CA TYR A 334 19.37 6.01 -17.06
C TYR A 334 19.02 5.42 -18.43
N ASP A 335 19.50 4.19 -18.72
CA ASP A 335 19.29 3.53 -20.00
C ASP A 335 17.82 3.21 -20.26
N VAL A 336 17.11 2.78 -19.20
CA VAL A 336 15.68 2.49 -19.28
C VAL A 336 14.86 3.75 -19.53
N LEU A 337 15.16 4.84 -18.85
CA LEU A 337 14.51 6.13 -19.10
C LEU A 337 14.82 6.63 -20.51
N LYS A 338 16.08 6.56 -20.95
CA LYS A 338 16.50 6.94 -22.29
C LYS A 338 15.68 6.21 -23.37
N ASN A 339 15.52 4.91 -23.23
CA ASN A 339 14.72 4.10 -24.15
C ASN A 339 13.27 4.60 -24.22
N LEU A 340 12.61 4.78 -23.06
CA LEU A 340 11.23 5.28 -23.01
C LEU A 340 11.08 6.72 -23.49
N VAL A 341 12.09 7.57 -23.33
CA VAL A 341 12.09 8.95 -23.83
C VAL A 341 12.21 8.98 -25.36
N THR A 342 13.07 8.15 -25.92
CA THR A 342 13.39 8.17 -27.37
C THR A 342 12.44 7.32 -28.21
N ASP A 343 11.90 6.23 -27.68
CA ASP A 343 11.00 5.33 -28.39
C ASP A 343 9.54 5.58 -27.99
N ALA A 344 8.85 6.40 -28.77
CA ALA A 344 7.44 6.73 -28.55
C ALA A 344 6.54 5.49 -28.71
N CYS A 345 6.82 4.62 -29.71
CA CYS A 345 6.02 3.41 -29.94
C CYS A 345 6.12 2.44 -28.75
N PHE A 346 7.32 2.22 -28.24
CA PHE A 346 7.54 1.39 -27.06
C PHE A 346 6.85 1.98 -25.82
N ARG A 347 6.97 3.29 -25.62
CA ARG A 347 6.32 4.00 -24.51
C ARG A 347 4.80 3.85 -24.56
N GLU A 348 4.17 4.09 -25.71
CA GLU A 348 2.73 3.95 -25.90
C GLU A 348 2.27 2.49 -25.72
N GLN A 349 3.03 1.53 -26.25
CA GLN A 349 2.69 0.11 -26.08
C GLN A 349 2.71 -0.30 -24.62
N LYS A 350 3.73 0.13 -23.86
CA LYS A 350 3.80 -0.13 -22.42
C LYS A 350 2.67 0.53 -21.63
N GLY A 351 2.21 1.70 -22.06
CA GLY A 351 0.99 2.32 -21.49
C GLY A 351 -0.27 1.48 -21.74
N LYS A 352 -0.46 0.96 -22.96
CA LYS A 352 -1.58 0.06 -23.30
C LYS A 352 -1.52 -1.25 -22.52
N ASP A 353 -0.35 -1.87 -22.42
CA ASP A 353 -0.14 -3.08 -21.62
C ASP A 353 -0.47 -2.84 -20.15
N SER A 354 -0.07 -1.70 -19.60
CA SER A 354 -0.37 -1.28 -18.24
C SER A 354 -1.88 -1.17 -17.99
N ARG A 355 -2.61 -0.50 -18.90
CA ARG A 355 -4.06 -0.35 -18.80
C ARG A 355 -4.77 -1.70 -18.87
N LYS A 356 -4.42 -2.52 -19.84
CA LYS A 356 -4.98 -3.87 -19.98
C LYS A 356 -4.77 -4.69 -18.72
N PHE A 357 -3.56 -4.69 -18.17
CA PHE A 357 -3.25 -5.39 -16.94
C PHE A 357 -4.11 -4.90 -15.76
N ALA A 358 -4.30 -3.57 -15.64
CA ALA A 358 -5.14 -3.00 -14.60
C ALA A 358 -6.60 -3.43 -14.72
N GLU A 359 -7.16 -3.47 -15.92
CA GLU A 359 -8.54 -3.93 -16.19
C GLU A 359 -8.75 -5.41 -15.88
N GLU A 360 -7.73 -6.22 -16.09
CA GLU A 360 -7.77 -7.65 -15.80
C GLU A 360 -7.60 -7.96 -14.32
N ASN A 361 -6.78 -7.18 -13.60
CA ASN A 361 -6.28 -7.56 -12.28
C ASN A 361 -6.69 -6.63 -11.12
N PHE A 362 -7.09 -5.38 -11.39
CA PHE A 362 -7.39 -4.41 -10.33
C PHE A 362 -8.86 -4.00 -10.25
N ASP A 363 -9.73 -4.63 -11.02
CA ASP A 363 -11.17 -4.37 -10.99
C ASP A 363 -11.76 -4.81 -9.63
N PRO A 364 -12.35 -3.88 -8.85
CA PRO A 364 -12.95 -4.18 -7.55
C PRO A 364 -14.04 -5.25 -7.63
N GLN A 365 -14.83 -5.27 -8.69
CA GLN A 365 -15.92 -6.23 -8.86
C GLN A 365 -15.41 -7.66 -8.94
N LYS A 366 -14.39 -7.88 -9.78
CA LYS A 366 -13.75 -9.19 -9.93
C LYS A 366 -13.06 -9.62 -8.63
N ASN A 367 -12.38 -8.68 -7.98
CA ASN A 367 -11.59 -8.97 -6.78
C ASN A 367 -12.48 -9.27 -5.56
N VAL A 368 -13.59 -8.53 -5.40
CA VAL A 368 -14.57 -8.81 -4.32
C VAL A 368 -15.25 -10.15 -4.55
N PHE A 369 -15.57 -10.51 -5.77
CA PHE A 369 -16.12 -11.84 -6.06
C PHE A 369 -15.17 -12.97 -5.66
N GLY A 370 -13.88 -12.85 -5.94
CA GLY A 370 -12.87 -13.79 -5.45
C GLY A 370 -12.78 -13.84 -3.92
N PHE A 371 -12.88 -12.69 -3.28
CA PHE A 371 -12.88 -12.57 -1.82
C PHE A 371 -14.12 -13.21 -1.16
N THR A 372 -15.30 -12.97 -1.70
CA THR A 372 -16.53 -13.57 -1.15
C THR A 372 -16.52 -15.09 -1.25
N LYS A 373 -15.98 -15.67 -2.33
CA LYS A 373 -15.77 -17.12 -2.43
C LYS A 373 -14.84 -17.69 -1.33
N ILE A 374 -13.82 -16.93 -0.95
CA ILE A 374 -12.97 -17.31 0.17
C ILE A 374 -13.75 -17.26 1.50
N LEU A 375 -14.59 -16.24 1.68
CA LEU A 375 -15.43 -16.14 2.88
C LEU A 375 -16.41 -17.30 2.98
N GLU A 376 -17.09 -17.66 1.88
CA GLU A 376 -18.05 -18.80 1.83
C GLU A 376 -17.42 -20.15 2.24
N GLN A 377 -16.11 -20.31 2.06
CA GLN A 377 -15.39 -21.52 2.48
C GLN A 377 -15.05 -21.53 3.98
N ILE A 378 -15.24 -20.40 4.68
CA ILE A 378 -14.80 -20.21 6.08
C ILE A 378 -16.00 -20.12 7.02
N PHE A 379 -17.14 -19.71 6.51
CA PHE A 379 -18.42 -19.67 7.20
C PHE A 379 -19.29 -20.87 6.86
#